data_a6d3495062b2d66983dcd3af65835f6f
#
_entry.id   a6d3495062b2d66983dcd3af65835f6f
#
_cell.length_a   1.000
_cell.length_b   1.000
_cell.length_c   1.000
_cell.angle_alpha   90.00
_cell.angle_beta   90.00
_cell.angle_gamma   90.00
#
_symmetry.space_group_name_H-M   'P 1'
#
loop_
_entity.id
_entity.type
_entity.pdbx_description
1 polymer ?
#
loop_
_entity_poly.entity_id
_entity_poly.type
_entity_poly.pdbx_seq_one_letter_code
_entity_poly.pdbx_strand_id
1 'polypeptide(L)'
;TLALPTFAQDRNNEEEVVHIDQMQRRAARPGQLIVKFHDRSDIRVDAQDNRRFSSPTRNTSINTVLAEYNVQSIEQLLPNFQMPAQTRSAKSFGGQDVEERDLSQLHLITLNVDDSRNEYELMEALKELDEVEFAEPNYICYALGTPVQEPISEMLRSEHNRRNSRHGGNSANSYTTNDPMYAMQWGIPACHIDQLLTAPKIHSNWRPIIAIIDTGVDPEHPDLQGNIWTNSSEDGGATRADDDGNGFVDDIHGWDFVNQTGEMHDFNSHGTHCAGIAAAVGNNGIGITGACPDAYIMPVTVMQSDGTGDIATIIQGINYAVQNGADIISMSIGTYAYSIALEQALGQAYQTAVLVAAAGN
;
A
#
# COMPACT_ATOMS: atom_id res chain seq x y z
N THR A 1 9.95 -9.69 9.31
CA THR A 1 11.22 -9.02 8.98
C THR A 1 11.34 -9.08 7.48
N LEU A 2 10.96 -8.01 6.78
CA LEU A 2 11.38 -7.80 5.41
C LEU A 2 12.92 -7.80 5.46
N ALA A 3 13.53 -8.90 5.05
CA ALA A 3 14.96 -8.99 4.94
C ALA A 3 15.36 -8.13 3.74
N LEU A 4 15.72 -6.88 4.02
CA LEU A 4 16.56 -6.14 3.10
C LEU A 4 17.88 -6.93 2.95
N PRO A 5 18.45 -7.06 1.75
CA PRO A 5 19.80 -7.57 1.64
C PRO A 5 20.68 -6.70 2.54
N THR A 6 21.27 -7.31 3.55
CA THR A 6 22.35 -6.70 4.31
C THR A 6 23.50 -6.53 3.32
N PHE A 7 23.55 -5.35 2.68
CA PHE A 7 24.80 -4.91 2.08
C PHE A 7 25.80 -4.84 3.23
N ALA A 8 26.74 -5.77 3.23
CA ALA A 8 27.83 -5.79 4.18
C ALA A 8 28.46 -4.39 4.16
N GLN A 9 28.51 -3.75 5.34
CA GLN A 9 29.26 -2.53 5.54
C GLN A 9 30.75 -2.83 5.36
N ASP A 10 31.20 -2.83 4.13
CA ASP A 10 32.62 -2.75 3.83
C ASP A 10 33.03 -1.28 3.81
N ARG A 11 33.74 -0.84 4.86
CA ARG A 11 34.03 0.56 5.20
C ARG A 11 35.08 1.23 4.29
N ASN A 12 35.31 0.74 3.08
CA ASN A 12 36.43 1.21 2.25
C ASN A 12 36.07 1.72 0.84
N ASN A 13 34.80 2.10 0.58
CA ASN A 13 34.45 2.63 -0.75
C ASN A 13 33.60 3.89 -0.66
N GLU A 14 34.26 5.05 -0.51
CA GLU A 14 33.59 6.35 -0.58
C GLU A 14 32.82 6.55 -1.90
N GLU A 15 33.30 5.99 -3.01
CA GLU A 15 32.62 6.03 -4.31
C GLU A 15 31.31 5.24 -4.34
N GLU A 16 31.23 4.09 -3.65
CA GLU A 16 30.02 3.27 -3.57
C GLU A 16 28.94 3.93 -2.69
N VAL A 17 29.34 4.54 -1.59
CA VAL A 17 28.46 5.32 -0.70
C VAL A 17 27.87 6.53 -1.45
N VAL A 18 28.67 7.26 -2.20
CA VAL A 18 28.23 8.41 -3.01
C VAL A 18 27.24 7.96 -4.10
N HIS A 19 27.45 6.79 -4.69
CA HIS A 19 26.54 6.26 -5.72
C HIS A 19 25.18 5.85 -5.14
N ILE A 20 25.15 5.21 -3.98
CA ILE A 20 23.92 4.85 -3.27
C ILE A 20 23.13 6.10 -2.87
N ASP A 21 23.78 7.11 -2.30
CA ASP A 21 23.14 8.39 -1.95
C ASP A 21 22.52 9.08 -3.17
N GLN A 22 23.23 9.10 -4.31
CA GLN A 22 22.70 9.64 -5.56
C GLN A 22 21.52 8.85 -6.12
N MET A 23 21.52 7.52 -5.98
CA MET A 23 20.37 6.69 -6.40
C MET A 23 19.15 6.95 -5.50
N GLN A 24 19.33 7.05 -4.19
CA GLN A 24 18.27 7.37 -3.25
C GLN A 24 17.65 8.74 -3.51
N ARG A 25 18.49 9.75 -3.81
CA ARG A 25 18.01 11.10 -4.17
C ARG A 25 17.17 11.10 -5.44
N ARG A 26 17.50 10.27 -6.44
CA ARG A 26 16.69 10.13 -7.67
C ARG A 26 15.39 9.38 -7.47
N ALA A 27 15.28 8.61 -6.40
CA ALA A 27 14.11 7.83 -6.05
C ALA A 27 13.11 8.57 -5.16
N ALA A 28 13.21 9.88 -5.01
CA ALA A 28 12.30 10.70 -4.21
C ALA A 28 11.46 11.63 -5.08
N ARG A 29 10.29 12.00 -4.58
CA ARG A 29 9.46 13.09 -5.16
C ARG A 29 10.19 14.42 -4.92
N PRO A 30 10.57 15.16 -5.97
CA PRO A 30 11.27 16.43 -5.81
C PRO A 30 10.47 17.41 -4.95
N GLY A 31 11.13 18.04 -3.98
CA GLY A 31 10.53 19.04 -3.11
C GLY A 31 9.52 18.50 -2.10
N GLN A 32 9.49 17.20 -1.83
CA GLN A 32 8.58 16.60 -0.84
C GLN A 32 9.33 15.86 0.26
N LEU A 33 8.95 16.13 1.51
CA LEU A 33 9.44 15.46 2.71
C LEU A 33 8.29 14.90 3.53
N ILE A 34 8.51 13.72 4.12
CA ILE A 34 7.67 13.19 5.19
C ILE A 34 8.37 13.51 6.51
N VAL A 35 7.66 14.18 7.42
CA VAL A 35 8.19 14.59 8.72
C VAL A 35 7.26 14.11 9.81
N LYS A 36 7.83 13.52 10.86
CA LYS A 36 7.11 13.21 12.08
C LYS A 36 7.57 14.10 13.20
N PHE A 37 6.61 14.72 13.86
CA PHE A 37 6.85 15.53 15.04
C PHE A 37 6.53 14.73 16.31
N HIS A 38 7.17 15.08 17.43
CA HIS A 38 6.81 14.53 18.74
C HIS A 38 5.44 15.03 19.21
N ASP A 39 4.67 14.20 19.91
CA ASP A 39 3.29 14.46 20.38
C ASP A 39 3.10 15.76 21.18
N ARG A 40 4.19 16.34 21.71
CA ARG A 40 4.17 17.57 22.49
C ARG A 40 4.23 18.83 21.64
N SER A 41 4.48 18.71 20.36
CA SER A 41 4.49 19.84 19.45
C SER A 41 3.05 20.11 19.01
N ASP A 42 2.45 21.20 19.50
CA ASP A 42 1.12 21.69 19.07
C ASP A 42 1.19 22.17 17.60
N ILE A 43 1.46 21.23 16.67
CA ILE A 43 1.48 21.49 15.24
C ILE A 43 0.07 21.32 14.73
N ARG A 44 -0.72 22.37 14.86
CA ARG A 44 -2.02 22.47 14.21
C ARG A 44 -1.85 23.28 12.94
N VAL A 45 -1.92 22.59 11.82
CA VAL A 45 -2.02 23.25 10.51
C VAL A 45 -3.40 23.89 10.43
N ASP A 46 -3.45 25.23 10.40
CA ASP A 46 -4.71 25.93 10.16
C ASP A 46 -5.13 25.71 8.70
N ALA A 47 -6.12 24.84 8.51
CA ALA A 47 -6.64 24.42 7.21
C ALA A 47 -7.32 25.55 6.38
N GLN A 48 -7.33 26.80 6.85
CA GLN A 48 -8.14 27.86 6.26
C GLN A 48 -7.40 28.86 5.36
N ASP A 49 -6.09 28.81 5.20
CA ASP A 49 -5.41 29.79 4.32
C ASP A 49 -4.39 29.15 3.37
N ASN A 50 -4.90 28.52 2.33
CA ASN A 50 -4.12 27.88 1.24
C ASN A 50 -3.31 28.86 0.36
N ARG A 51 -3.14 30.16 0.73
CA ARG A 51 -2.55 31.15 -0.18
C ARG A 51 -1.36 31.92 0.32
N ARG A 52 -1.01 31.86 1.57
CA ARG A 52 0.25 32.46 2.12
C ARG A 52 0.64 31.78 3.41
N PHE A 53 1.89 31.38 3.48
CA PHE A 53 2.56 30.86 4.66
C PHE A 53 2.53 31.91 5.78
N SER A 54 1.51 31.91 6.64
CA SER A 54 1.48 32.72 7.84
C SER A 54 1.47 31.78 9.05
N SER A 55 2.68 31.43 9.52
CA SER A 55 2.93 30.67 10.75
C SER A 55 2.06 29.40 10.88
N PRO A 56 2.38 28.34 10.13
CA PRO A 56 1.55 27.12 10.03
C PRO A 56 1.49 26.34 11.35
N THR A 57 2.40 26.62 12.27
CA THR A 57 2.46 25.95 13.56
C THR A 57 2.51 26.98 14.70
N ARG A 58 2.20 26.56 15.94
CA ARG A 58 2.40 27.40 17.12
C ARG A 58 3.86 27.43 17.60
N ASN A 59 4.71 26.60 16.98
CA ASN A 59 6.11 26.47 17.33
C ASN A 59 6.97 27.46 16.52
N THR A 60 7.65 28.38 17.20
CA THR A 60 8.46 29.42 16.57
C THR A 60 9.69 28.85 15.86
N SER A 61 10.33 27.82 16.41
CA SER A 61 11.53 27.20 15.84
C SER A 61 11.22 26.54 14.50
N ILE A 62 10.16 25.72 14.45
CA ILE A 62 9.69 25.07 13.23
C ILE A 62 9.32 26.12 12.19
N ASN A 63 8.50 27.13 12.56
CA ASN A 63 8.07 28.17 11.64
C ASN A 63 9.26 28.97 11.04
N THR A 64 10.32 29.18 11.83
CA THR A 64 11.52 29.86 11.35
C THR A 64 12.21 29.03 10.27
N VAL A 65 12.41 27.75 10.49
CA VAL A 65 13.01 26.83 9.49
C VAL A 65 12.13 26.75 8.25
N LEU A 66 10.81 26.53 8.39
CA LEU A 66 9.91 26.43 7.25
C LEU A 66 9.88 27.72 6.40
N ALA A 67 9.94 28.89 7.05
CA ALA A 67 9.99 30.19 6.35
C ALA A 67 11.33 30.40 5.63
N GLU A 68 12.45 29.98 6.23
CA GLU A 68 13.78 30.10 5.62
C GLU A 68 13.88 29.29 4.32
N TYR A 69 13.24 28.12 4.26
CA TYR A 69 13.27 27.23 3.11
C TYR A 69 12.09 27.42 2.14
N ASN A 70 11.31 28.50 2.28
CA ASN A 70 10.21 28.84 1.37
C ASN A 70 9.24 27.66 1.13
N VAL A 71 8.86 26.98 2.21
CA VAL A 71 7.92 25.85 2.16
C VAL A 71 6.59 26.31 1.62
N GLN A 72 6.01 25.57 0.67
CA GLN A 72 4.72 25.87 0.05
C GLN A 72 3.55 25.42 0.92
N SER A 73 3.62 24.18 1.41
CA SER A 73 2.58 23.62 2.28
C SER A 73 3.17 22.66 3.31
N ILE A 74 2.45 22.52 4.41
CA ILE A 74 2.59 21.45 5.38
C ILE A 74 1.20 20.87 5.65
N GLU A 75 1.03 19.59 5.44
CA GLU A 75 -0.24 18.91 5.54
C GLU A 75 -0.12 17.70 6.45
N GLN A 76 -1.08 17.52 7.36
CA GLN A 76 -1.13 16.31 8.15
C GLN A 76 -1.42 15.13 7.22
N LEU A 77 -0.54 14.11 7.24
CA LEU A 77 -0.65 12.99 6.30
C LEU A 77 -1.86 12.11 6.58
N LEU A 78 -2.21 11.96 7.86
CA LEU A 78 -3.33 11.14 8.33
C LEU A 78 -4.24 11.98 9.25
N PRO A 79 -5.06 12.91 8.71
CA PRO A 79 -5.86 13.84 9.52
C PRO A 79 -6.92 13.15 10.38
N ASN A 80 -7.41 11.98 9.94
CA ASN A 80 -8.43 11.20 10.63
C ASN A 80 -7.85 9.96 11.32
N PHE A 81 -6.54 9.94 11.60
CA PHE A 81 -5.90 8.79 12.24
C PHE A 81 -6.54 8.49 13.60
N GLN A 82 -6.94 7.25 13.78
CA GLN A 82 -7.44 6.71 15.03
C GLN A 82 -6.64 5.48 15.42
N MET A 83 -6.20 5.44 16.67
CA MET A 83 -5.61 4.23 17.21
C MET A 83 -6.66 3.12 17.22
N PRO A 84 -6.35 1.91 16.70
CA PRO A 84 -7.28 0.79 16.75
C PRO A 84 -7.75 0.51 18.17
N ALA A 85 -9.07 0.35 18.35
CA ALA A 85 -9.67 0.15 19.69
C ALA A 85 -9.28 -1.20 20.34
N GLN A 86 -8.81 -2.16 19.54
CA GLN A 86 -8.32 -3.46 19.99
C GLN A 86 -7.03 -3.80 19.24
N THR A 87 -5.92 -3.55 19.89
CA THR A 87 -4.63 -4.03 19.42
C THR A 87 -4.45 -5.49 19.84
N ARG A 88 -4.16 -6.35 18.89
CA ARG A 88 -3.65 -7.69 19.21
C ARG A 88 -2.27 -7.45 19.83
N SER A 89 -1.94 -8.16 20.92
CA SER A 89 -0.55 -8.28 21.36
C SER A 89 0.22 -8.93 20.20
N ALA A 90 0.63 -8.10 19.25
CA ALA A 90 1.26 -8.55 18.03
C ALA A 90 2.72 -8.82 18.32
N LYS A 91 3.19 -9.99 17.90
CA LYS A 91 4.61 -10.33 17.94
C LYS A 91 5.14 -10.39 16.51
N SER A 92 6.28 -9.79 16.29
CA SER A 92 7.03 -9.97 15.04
C SER A 92 7.34 -11.45 14.82
N PHE A 93 7.71 -11.82 13.60
CA PHE A 93 8.16 -13.17 13.28
C PHE A 93 9.32 -13.65 14.17
N GLY A 94 10.13 -12.72 14.69
CA GLY A 94 11.19 -12.96 15.68
C GLY A 94 10.72 -13.04 17.14
N GLY A 95 9.41 -12.97 17.40
CA GLY A 95 8.83 -13.07 18.74
C GLY A 95 8.93 -11.80 19.60
N GLN A 96 9.41 -10.69 19.04
CA GLN A 96 9.45 -9.40 19.72
C GLN A 96 8.05 -8.75 19.72
N ASP A 97 7.71 -8.05 20.80
CA ASP A 97 6.48 -7.29 20.85
C ASP A 97 6.54 -6.13 19.83
N VAL A 98 5.47 -5.95 19.06
CA VAL A 98 5.33 -4.83 18.16
C VAL A 98 4.76 -3.66 18.95
N GLU A 99 5.50 -2.56 19.00
CA GLU A 99 5.07 -1.34 19.68
C GLU A 99 3.97 -0.64 18.90
N GLU A 100 2.97 -0.15 19.62
CA GLU A 100 1.97 0.75 19.04
C GLU A 100 2.65 2.07 18.66
N ARG A 101 2.31 2.57 17.46
CA ARG A 101 2.86 3.83 16.94
C ARG A 101 1.73 4.81 16.68
N ASP A 102 1.81 5.97 17.29
CA ASP A 102 0.94 7.09 16.93
C ASP A 102 1.45 7.72 15.63
N LEU A 103 0.62 7.67 14.60
CA LEU A 103 0.92 8.22 13.28
C LEU A 103 0.25 9.59 13.07
N SER A 104 -0.47 10.12 14.05
CA SER A 104 -1.20 11.39 13.95
C SER A 104 -0.30 12.59 13.66
N GLN A 105 0.99 12.48 14.02
CA GLN A 105 1.98 13.56 13.84
C GLN A 105 2.82 13.44 12.58
N LEU A 106 2.43 12.57 11.64
CA LEU A 106 3.02 12.50 10.30
C LEU A 106 2.50 13.63 9.42
N HIS A 107 3.41 14.37 8.79
CA HIS A 107 3.11 15.48 7.90
C HIS A 107 3.86 15.35 6.58
N LEU A 108 3.20 15.76 5.51
CA LEU A 108 3.83 15.97 4.20
C LEU A 108 4.18 17.46 4.06
N ILE A 109 5.45 17.75 3.85
CA ILE A 109 5.94 19.10 3.58
C ILE A 109 6.27 19.20 2.09
N THR A 110 5.75 20.24 1.43
CA THR A 110 6.02 20.53 0.02
C THR A 110 6.71 21.86 -0.11
N LEU A 111 7.85 21.88 -0.84
CA LEU A 111 8.59 23.08 -1.18
C LEU A 111 8.13 23.69 -2.50
N ASN A 112 8.37 24.99 -2.68
CA ASN A 112 8.27 25.61 -3.98
C ASN A 112 9.40 25.14 -4.91
N VAL A 113 9.04 24.57 -6.05
CA VAL A 113 9.96 23.94 -7.01
C VAL A 113 10.89 24.96 -7.69
N ASP A 114 10.56 26.25 -7.64
CA ASP A 114 11.36 27.34 -8.23
C ASP A 114 12.52 27.83 -7.35
N ASP A 115 12.68 27.26 -6.15
CA ASP A 115 13.78 27.61 -5.24
C ASP A 115 14.98 26.68 -5.46
N SER A 116 16.19 27.26 -5.54
CA SER A 116 17.44 26.52 -5.66
C SER A 116 17.81 25.72 -4.38
N ARG A 117 17.05 25.87 -3.32
CA ARG A 117 17.19 25.12 -2.08
C ARG A 117 16.50 23.77 -2.23
N ASN A 118 17.21 22.73 -1.85
CA ASN A 118 16.73 21.40 -2.03
C ASN A 118 16.09 20.86 -0.74
N GLU A 119 15.22 19.89 -0.89
CA GLU A 119 14.54 19.19 0.20
C GLU A 119 15.51 18.58 1.22
N TYR A 120 16.74 18.23 0.83
CA TYR A 120 17.73 17.62 1.71
C TYR A 120 18.31 18.62 2.72
N GLU A 121 18.50 19.89 2.33
CA GLU A 121 18.93 20.93 3.25
C GLU A 121 17.85 21.23 4.29
N LEU A 122 16.58 21.30 3.85
CA LEU A 122 15.44 21.44 4.77
C LEU A 122 15.35 20.24 5.71
N MET A 123 15.50 19.02 5.17
CA MET A 123 15.47 17.79 5.97
C MET A 123 16.51 17.82 7.10
N GLU A 124 17.75 18.18 6.78
CA GLU A 124 18.81 18.27 7.80
C GLU A 124 18.52 19.41 8.82
N ALA A 125 18.02 20.55 8.38
CA ALA A 125 17.64 21.63 9.29
C ALA A 125 16.48 21.23 10.24
N LEU A 126 15.53 20.44 9.75
CA LEU A 126 14.42 19.92 10.56
C LEU A 126 14.90 18.89 11.58
N LYS A 127 15.84 18.01 11.22
CA LYS A 127 16.40 16.99 12.12
C LYS A 127 17.15 17.56 13.32
N GLU A 128 17.63 18.82 13.23
CA GLU A 128 18.30 19.52 14.34
C GLU A 128 17.31 20.07 15.39
N LEU A 129 16.00 20.01 15.12
CA LEU A 129 14.96 20.49 16.05
C LEU A 129 14.54 19.39 17.01
N ASP A 130 14.49 19.70 18.32
CA ASP A 130 14.06 18.77 19.37
C ASP A 130 12.60 18.30 19.19
N GLU A 131 11.80 19.01 18.41
CA GLU A 131 10.39 18.71 18.15
C GLU A 131 10.20 17.68 17.02
N VAL A 132 11.25 17.40 16.26
CA VAL A 132 11.19 16.47 15.11
C VAL A 132 11.67 15.08 15.53
N GLU A 133 10.84 14.08 15.37
CA GLU A 133 11.21 12.68 15.60
C GLU A 133 12.08 12.17 14.44
N PHE A 134 11.66 12.44 13.20
CA PHE A 134 12.43 12.21 11.98
C PHE A 134 11.92 13.07 10.82
N ALA A 135 12.78 13.22 9.82
CA ALA A 135 12.44 13.78 8.51
C ALA A 135 13.13 12.94 7.43
N GLU A 136 12.39 12.62 6.37
CA GLU A 136 12.87 11.83 5.23
C GLU A 136 12.24 12.29 3.92
N PRO A 137 12.86 12.03 2.75
CA PRO A 137 12.24 12.29 1.45
C PRO A 137 10.99 11.45 1.23
N ASN A 138 10.00 11.98 0.50
CA ASN A 138 8.87 11.20 0.02
C ASN A 138 9.32 10.32 -1.16
N TYR A 139 9.75 9.08 -0.87
CA TYR A 139 10.33 8.19 -1.88
C TYR A 139 9.30 7.67 -2.86
N ILE A 140 9.74 7.50 -4.12
CA ILE A 140 8.95 6.89 -5.20
C ILE A 140 8.89 5.37 -5.00
N CYS A 141 7.72 4.82 -5.23
CA CYS A 141 7.44 3.39 -5.23
C CYS A 141 6.98 2.93 -6.60
N TYR A 142 7.13 1.64 -6.86
CA TYR A 142 6.86 1.03 -8.17
C TYR A 142 6.03 -0.23 -7.98
N ALA A 143 5.06 -0.44 -8.88
CA ALA A 143 4.36 -1.71 -9.00
C ALA A 143 5.34 -2.82 -9.41
N LEU A 144 5.30 -3.94 -8.69
CA LEU A 144 6.19 -5.08 -8.92
C LEU A 144 5.46 -6.20 -9.65
N GLY A 145 6.12 -6.79 -10.66
CA GLY A 145 5.56 -7.91 -11.40
C GLY A 145 4.62 -7.49 -12.52
N THR A 146 4.90 -6.34 -13.17
CA THR A 146 4.15 -5.93 -14.37
C THR A 146 3.98 -7.11 -15.32
N PRO A 147 2.75 -7.43 -15.78
CA PRO A 147 2.54 -8.52 -16.72
C PRO A 147 3.40 -8.29 -17.96
N VAL A 148 4.32 -9.20 -18.22
CA VAL A 148 5.05 -9.21 -19.49
C VAL A 148 3.99 -9.43 -20.57
N GLN A 149 3.84 -8.48 -21.49
CA GLN A 149 2.96 -8.62 -22.66
C GLN A 149 3.55 -9.64 -23.65
N GLU A 150 3.72 -10.88 -23.19
CA GLU A 150 3.96 -12.00 -24.09
C GLU A 150 2.62 -12.44 -24.71
N PRO A 151 2.59 -12.74 -26.01
CA PRO A 151 1.36 -13.25 -26.63
C PRO A 151 0.92 -14.50 -25.87
N ILE A 152 -0.27 -14.47 -25.30
CA ILE A 152 -0.91 -15.56 -24.53
C ILE A 152 -0.76 -16.92 -25.26
N SER A 153 -0.75 -16.91 -26.59
CA SER A 153 -0.58 -18.11 -27.43
C SER A 153 0.78 -18.83 -27.27
N GLU A 154 1.84 -18.11 -26.97
CA GLU A 154 3.19 -18.66 -26.82
C GLU A 154 3.44 -19.18 -25.41
N MET A 155 2.94 -18.47 -24.42
CA MET A 155 2.91 -18.89 -23.03
C MET A 155 2.10 -20.19 -22.85
N LEU A 156 0.93 -20.30 -23.47
CA LEU A 156 0.09 -21.51 -23.47
C LEU A 156 0.79 -22.73 -24.06
N ARG A 157 1.56 -22.57 -25.13
CA ARG A 157 2.29 -23.67 -25.79
C ARG A 157 3.47 -24.17 -24.96
N SER A 158 4.19 -23.27 -24.30
CA SER A 158 5.36 -23.65 -23.50
C SER A 158 4.95 -24.39 -22.22
N GLU A 159 3.85 -24.02 -21.60
CA GLU A 159 3.36 -24.67 -20.38
C GLU A 159 2.66 -26.00 -20.63
N HIS A 160 1.90 -26.13 -21.70
CA HIS A 160 1.29 -27.41 -22.07
C HIS A 160 2.38 -28.51 -22.28
N ASN A 161 3.51 -28.17 -22.84
CA ASN A 161 4.63 -29.10 -23.04
C ASN A 161 5.39 -29.39 -21.72
N ARG A 162 5.43 -28.48 -20.74
CA ARG A 162 6.04 -28.70 -19.41
C ARG A 162 5.19 -29.56 -18.49
N ARG A 163 3.85 -29.50 -18.58
CA ARG A 163 2.94 -30.27 -17.72
C ARG A 163 2.91 -31.76 -18.07
N ASN A 164 3.01 -32.14 -19.34
CA ASN A 164 3.01 -33.54 -19.76
C ASN A 164 4.26 -34.31 -19.29
N SER A 165 5.29 -33.65 -18.75
CA SER A 165 6.52 -34.29 -18.29
C SER A 165 6.65 -34.44 -16.77
N ARG A 166 5.77 -33.90 -15.94
CA ARG A 166 6.03 -33.83 -14.48
C ARG A 166 4.89 -34.27 -13.51
N HIS A 167 3.67 -34.55 -13.96
CA HIS A 167 2.59 -34.93 -13.03
C HIS A 167 1.93 -36.25 -13.42
N GLY A 168 2.59 -37.35 -13.07
CA GLY A 168 1.99 -38.66 -12.88
C GLY A 168 1.76 -38.93 -11.39
N GLY A 169 0.97 -38.10 -10.71
CA GLY A 169 0.55 -38.30 -9.31
C GLY A 169 -0.96 -38.19 -9.21
N ASN A 170 -1.65 -39.35 -9.02
CA ASN A 170 -3.05 -39.39 -8.59
C ASN A 170 -3.13 -38.74 -7.20
N SER A 171 -3.48 -37.46 -7.10
CA SER A 171 -3.98 -36.90 -5.85
C SER A 171 -5.50 -37.03 -5.82
N ALA A 172 -6.01 -37.85 -4.90
CA ALA A 172 -7.44 -38.17 -4.75
C ALA A 172 -8.29 -36.99 -4.24
N ASN A 173 -7.69 -35.78 -4.05
CA ASN A 173 -8.34 -34.54 -3.59
C ASN A 173 -7.81 -33.36 -4.40
N SER A 174 -8.11 -33.30 -5.70
CA SER A 174 -7.86 -32.07 -6.47
C SER A 174 -9.11 -31.17 -6.41
N TYR A 175 -8.90 -29.88 -6.15
CA TYR A 175 -9.96 -28.88 -6.29
C TYR A 175 -10.51 -28.93 -7.73
N THR A 176 -11.82 -28.96 -7.84
CA THR A 176 -12.52 -28.96 -9.13
C THR A 176 -13.34 -27.68 -9.23
N THR A 177 -13.18 -26.98 -10.33
CA THR A 177 -13.92 -25.77 -10.66
C THR A 177 -14.35 -25.80 -12.11
N ASN A 178 -15.39 -25.04 -12.46
CA ASN A 178 -15.83 -24.84 -13.83
C ASN A 178 -15.16 -23.63 -14.50
N ASP A 179 -14.20 -22.98 -13.83
CA ASP A 179 -13.49 -21.80 -14.34
C ASP A 179 -12.54 -22.20 -15.45
N PRO A 180 -12.74 -21.69 -16.69
CA PRO A 180 -12.08 -22.26 -17.88
C PRO A 180 -10.57 -22.06 -17.89
N MET A 181 -10.04 -21.05 -17.19
CA MET A 181 -8.59 -20.76 -17.16
C MET A 181 -7.89 -21.35 -15.92
N TYR A 182 -8.60 -22.02 -15.02
CA TYR A 182 -8.00 -22.65 -13.83
C TYR A 182 -6.83 -23.56 -14.16
N ALA A 183 -6.94 -24.35 -15.24
CA ALA A 183 -5.88 -25.26 -15.66
C ALA A 183 -4.54 -24.54 -16.03
N MET A 184 -4.58 -23.24 -16.27
CA MET A 184 -3.43 -22.42 -16.60
C MET A 184 -2.75 -21.81 -15.36
N GLN A 185 -3.44 -21.82 -14.21
CA GLN A 185 -2.96 -21.27 -12.95
C GLN A 185 -1.93 -22.19 -12.29
N TRP A 186 -0.71 -22.23 -12.81
CA TRP A 186 0.37 -23.08 -12.31
C TRP A 186 0.71 -22.79 -10.82
N GLY A 187 0.49 -21.55 -10.37
CA GLY A 187 0.76 -21.14 -8.99
C GLY A 187 -0.12 -21.84 -7.97
N ILE A 188 -1.38 -22.15 -8.30
CA ILE A 188 -2.33 -22.82 -7.41
C ILE A 188 -1.78 -24.16 -6.89
N PRO A 189 -1.41 -25.12 -7.76
CA PRO A 189 -0.82 -26.39 -7.30
C PRO A 189 0.63 -26.22 -6.81
N ALA A 190 1.40 -25.28 -7.35
CA ALA A 190 2.77 -25.06 -6.91
C ALA A 190 2.87 -24.58 -5.47
N CYS A 191 1.90 -23.80 -5.00
CA CYS A 191 1.79 -23.31 -3.64
C CYS A 191 0.83 -24.17 -2.77
N HIS A 192 0.34 -25.30 -3.27
CA HIS A 192 -0.62 -26.18 -2.59
C HIS A 192 -1.95 -25.50 -2.20
N ILE A 193 -2.32 -24.44 -2.90
CA ILE A 193 -3.58 -23.71 -2.69
C ILE A 193 -4.78 -24.62 -3.02
N ASP A 194 -4.66 -25.48 -4.03
CA ASP A 194 -5.68 -26.50 -4.39
C ASP A 194 -6.09 -27.37 -3.19
N GLN A 195 -5.17 -27.69 -2.29
CA GLN A 195 -5.46 -28.44 -1.07
C GLN A 195 -6.22 -27.59 -0.05
N LEU A 196 -5.91 -26.29 0.06
CA LEU A 196 -6.62 -25.35 0.92
C LEU A 196 -8.06 -25.12 0.42
N LEU A 197 -8.24 -25.01 -0.90
CA LEU A 197 -9.56 -24.83 -1.51
C LEU A 197 -10.50 -26.03 -1.29
N THR A 198 -9.95 -27.23 -1.05
CA THR A 198 -10.72 -28.45 -0.71
C THR A 198 -10.88 -28.66 0.78
N ALA A 199 -10.15 -27.92 1.61
CA ALA A 199 -10.23 -28.06 3.07
C ALA A 199 -11.60 -27.57 3.61
N PRO A 200 -12.11 -28.19 4.68
CA PRO A 200 -13.30 -27.68 5.33
C PRO A 200 -13.09 -26.24 5.84
N LYS A 201 -14.03 -25.35 5.51
CA LYS A 201 -13.97 -23.98 6.01
C LYS A 201 -14.13 -23.97 7.53
N ILE A 202 -13.21 -23.33 8.24
CA ILE A 202 -13.23 -23.22 9.72
C ILE A 202 -14.42 -22.37 10.16
N HIS A 203 -14.75 -21.33 9.38
CA HIS A 203 -15.90 -20.44 9.60
C HIS A 203 -16.71 -20.32 8.30
N SER A 204 -17.86 -20.97 8.24
CA SER A 204 -18.68 -21.07 7.00
C SER A 204 -19.26 -19.73 6.52
N ASN A 205 -19.38 -18.74 7.42
CA ASN A 205 -20.05 -17.46 7.12
C ASN A 205 -19.10 -16.26 7.16
N TRP A 206 -17.82 -16.45 7.48
CA TRP A 206 -16.84 -15.38 7.50
C TRP A 206 -16.11 -15.30 6.16
N ARG A 207 -16.09 -14.10 5.61
CA ARG A 207 -15.36 -13.75 4.39
C ARG A 207 -14.30 -12.72 4.76
N PRO A 208 -13.01 -13.03 4.62
CA PRO A 208 -11.96 -12.05 4.91
C PRO A 208 -11.99 -10.89 3.90
N ILE A 209 -11.62 -9.71 4.36
CA ILE A 209 -11.44 -8.54 3.51
C ILE A 209 -9.95 -8.43 3.16
N ILE A 210 -9.64 -8.50 1.86
CA ILE A 210 -8.29 -8.32 1.33
C ILE A 210 -8.21 -6.93 0.68
N ALA A 211 -7.50 -6.01 1.31
CA ALA A 211 -7.20 -4.73 0.70
C ALA A 211 -6.09 -4.92 -0.34
N ILE A 212 -6.35 -4.50 -1.57
CA ILE A 212 -5.39 -4.46 -2.68
C ILE A 212 -4.89 -3.03 -2.79
N ILE A 213 -3.71 -2.78 -2.19
CA ILE A 213 -3.03 -1.48 -2.24
C ILE A 213 -2.14 -1.46 -3.47
N ASP A 214 -2.62 -0.84 -4.56
CA ASP A 214 -2.03 -0.99 -5.89
C ASP A 214 -2.43 0.16 -6.84
N THR A 215 -2.45 -0.11 -8.18
CA THR A 215 -2.85 0.82 -9.25
C THR A 215 -4.36 1.03 -9.36
N GLY A 216 -5.14 0.36 -8.54
CA GLY A 216 -6.59 0.28 -8.58
C GLY A 216 -7.08 -1.14 -8.84
N VAL A 217 -8.38 -1.33 -8.81
CA VAL A 217 -9.06 -2.57 -9.22
C VAL A 217 -10.28 -2.17 -10.03
N ASP A 218 -10.53 -2.86 -11.14
CA ASP A 218 -11.77 -2.71 -11.92
C ASP A 218 -12.93 -3.42 -11.19
N PRO A 219 -13.86 -2.68 -10.57
CA PRO A 219 -14.94 -3.28 -9.80
C PRO A 219 -16.01 -3.95 -10.69
N GLU A 220 -16.05 -3.62 -11.98
CA GLU A 220 -16.98 -4.18 -12.96
C GLU A 220 -16.41 -5.42 -13.65
N HIS A 221 -15.17 -5.81 -13.34
CA HIS A 221 -14.53 -6.97 -13.95
C HIS A 221 -15.37 -8.23 -13.68
N PRO A 222 -15.80 -9.00 -14.72
CA PRO A 222 -16.77 -10.10 -14.59
C PRO A 222 -16.38 -11.19 -13.59
N ASP A 223 -15.07 -11.39 -13.39
CA ASP A 223 -14.53 -12.42 -12.49
C ASP A 223 -14.25 -11.90 -11.07
N LEU A 224 -14.45 -10.58 -10.81
CA LEU A 224 -14.18 -9.94 -9.52
C LEU A 224 -15.45 -9.34 -8.88
N GLN A 225 -16.41 -8.87 -9.68
CA GLN A 225 -17.56 -8.08 -9.22
C GLN A 225 -18.33 -8.71 -8.05
N GLY A 226 -18.41 -10.06 -7.99
CA GLY A 226 -19.07 -10.79 -6.90
C GLY A 226 -18.32 -10.78 -5.57
N ASN A 227 -17.08 -10.35 -5.59
CA ASN A 227 -16.18 -10.28 -4.43
C ASN A 227 -15.73 -8.86 -4.08
N ILE A 228 -16.16 -7.84 -4.82
CA ILE A 228 -15.83 -6.46 -4.47
C ILE A 228 -16.44 -6.11 -3.10
N TRP A 229 -15.60 -5.54 -2.24
CA TRP A 229 -16.01 -5.05 -0.93
C TRP A 229 -16.95 -3.86 -1.08
N THR A 230 -17.86 -3.73 -0.14
CA THR A 230 -18.79 -2.59 -0.10
C THR A 230 -18.79 -2.00 1.30
N ASN A 231 -18.52 -0.69 1.37
CA ASN A 231 -18.74 0.08 2.58
C ASN A 231 -20.26 0.26 2.79
N SER A 232 -20.83 -0.54 3.70
CA SER A 232 -22.27 -0.54 3.93
C SER A 232 -22.82 0.75 4.54
N SER A 233 -21.94 1.61 5.06
CA SER A 233 -22.34 2.92 5.60
C SER A 233 -22.53 3.95 4.48
N GLU A 234 -21.77 3.81 3.39
CA GLU A 234 -21.83 4.67 2.21
C GLU A 234 -22.85 4.14 1.17
N ASP A 235 -23.02 2.82 1.09
CA ASP A 235 -23.95 2.21 0.12
C ASP A 235 -25.41 2.52 0.47
N GLY A 236 -26.05 3.31 -0.40
CA GLY A 236 -27.42 3.78 -0.17
C GLY A 236 -27.54 5.03 0.72
N GLY A 237 -26.40 5.62 1.11
CA GLY A 237 -26.29 6.87 1.82
C GLY A 237 -26.61 8.12 0.97
N ALA A 238 -26.26 9.28 1.48
CA ALA A 238 -26.47 10.55 0.78
C ALA A 238 -25.36 10.78 -0.25
N THR A 239 -25.70 10.89 -1.51
CA THR A 239 -24.73 11.18 -2.59
C THR A 239 -23.90 12.43 -2.28
N ARG A 240 -22.59 12.34 -2.41
CA ARG A 240 -21.59 13.38 -2.09
C ARG A 240 -21.54 13.73 -0.61
N ALA A 241 -21.81 12.77 0.24
CA ALA A 241 -21.63 12.87 1.66
C ALA A 241 -20.63 11.80 2.14
N ASP A 242 -20.00 12.05 3.25
CA ASP A 242 -19.21 11.10 4.03
C ASP A 242 -20.15 10.64 5.16
N ASP A 243 -20.88 9.54 4.93
CA ASP A 243 -21.95 9.08 5.81
C ASP A 243 -21.42 8.37 7.06
N ASP A 244 -20.19 7.84 7.03
CA ASP A 244 -19.56 7.19 8.19
C ASP A 244 -18.55 8.09 8.93
N GLY A 245 -18.22 9.27 8.37
CA GLY A 245 -17.34 10.26 9.01
C GLY A 245 -15.87 9.84 8.98
N ASN A 246 -15.48 8.97 8.05
CA ASN A 246 -14.10 8.48 7.91
C ASN A 246 -13.19 9.46 7.14
N GLY A 247 -13.76 10.49 6.49
CA GLY A 247 -13.08 11.51 5.70
C GLY A 247 -13.06 11.24 4.19
N PHE A 248 -13.74 10.18 3.73
CA PHE A 248 -13.79 9.77 2.33
C PHE A 248 -15.23 9.75 1.83
N VAL A 249 -15.56 10.64 0.92
CA VAL A 249 -16.92 10.83 0.40
C VAL A 249 -17.27 9.77 -0.64
N ASP A 250 -18.39 9.07 -0.46
CA ASP A 250 -18.89 8.03 -1.38
C ASP A 250 -17.84 6.91 -1.63
N ASP A 251 -17.08 6.47 -0.61
CA ASP A 251 -16.08 5.40 -0.73
C ASP A 251 -16.71 3.99 -0.72
N ILE A 252 -17.78 3.83 -1.51
CA ILE A 252 -18.64 2.63 -1.51
C ILE A 252 -17.84 1.35 -1.75
N HIS A 253 -16.87 1.37 -2.68
CA HIS A 253 -16.07 0.19 -3.03
C HIS A 253 -14.58 0.33 -2.72
N GLY A 254 -14.18 1.41 -2.05
CA GLY A 254 -12.79 1.73 -1.77
C GLY A 254 -12.46 3.17 -2.09
N TRP A 255 -11.17 3.52 -2.09
CA TRP A 255 -10.74 4.90 -2.31
C TRP A 255 -9.54 5.00 -3.24
N ASP A 256 -9.60 5.96 -4.16
CA ASP A 256 -8.51 6.35 -5.04
C ASP A 256 -7.77 7.57 -4.46
N PHE A 257 -6.61 7.34 -3.84
CA PHE A 257 -5.75 8.37 -3.27
C PHE A 257 -5.01 9.19 -4.32
N VAL A 258 -4.92 8.72 -5.56
CA VAL A 258 -4.28 9.46 -6.66
C VAL A 258 -5.21 10.55 -7.18
N ASN A 259 -6.50 10.21 -7.36
CA ASN A 259 -7.51 11.10 -7.91
C ASN A 259 -8.45 11.68 -6.85
N GLN A 260 -8.30 11.28 -5.57
CA GLN A 260 -9.11 11.73 -4.43
C GLN A 260 -10.62 11.52 -4.65
N THR A 261 -11.00 10.28 -4.96
CA THR A 261 -12.38 9.90 -5.28
C THR A 261 -12.69 8.47 -4.84
N GLY A 262 -13.98 8.18 -4.55
CA GLY A 262 -14.53 6.83 -4.39
C GLY A 262 -14.84 6.12 -5.72
N GLU A 263 -14.69 6.79 -6.87
CA GLU A 263 -14.85 6.16 -8.19
C GLU A 263 -13.64 5.29 -8.51
N MET A 264 -13.81 3.98 -8.42
CA MET A 264 -12.71 3.03 -8.58
C MET A 264 -12.50 2.65 -10.04
N HIS A 265 -11.25 2.81 -10.50
CA HIS A 265 -10.79 2.39 -11.82
C HIS A 265 -9.36 1.85 -11.74
N ASP A 266 -8.99 1.00 -12.69
CA ASP A 266 -7.60 0.56 -12.86
C ASP A 266 -7.13 0.83 -14.30
N PHE A 267 -6.40 1.91 -14.50
CA PHE A 267 -5.87 2.29 -15.82
C PHE A 267 -4.54 1.61 -16.16
N ASN A 268 -3.98 0.80 -15.25
CA ASN A 268 -2.75 0.05 -15.45
C ASN A 268 -3.01 -1.45 -15.65
N SER A 269 -4.04 -1.98 -15.02
CA SER A 269 -4.42 -3.40 -14.93
C SER A 269 -3.59 -4.25 -13.95
N HIS A 270 -2.55 -3.70 -13.30
CA HIS A 270 -1.72 -4.45 -12.37
C HIS A 270 -2.50 -4.83 -11.10
N GLY A 271 -3.18 -3.86 -10.47
CA GLY A 271 -3.95 -4.12 -9.25
C GLY A 271 -5.14 -5.04 -9.50
N THR A 272 -5.83 -4.90 -10.65
CA THR A 272 -6.89 -5.84 -11.06
C THR A 272 -6.36 -7.27 -11.21
N HIS A 273 -5.16 -7.43 -11.77
CA HIS A 273 -4.50 -8.73 -11.90
C HIS A 273 -4.14 -9.30 -10.51
N CYS A 274 -3.58 -8.49 -9.61
CA CYS A 274 -3.29 -8.89 -8.23
C CYS A 274 -4.55 -9.31 -7.47
N ALA A 275 -5.65 -8.54 -7.63
CA ALA A 275 -6.96 -8.86 -7.07
C ALA A 275 -7.49 -10.21 -7.58
N GLY A 276 -7.35 -10.48 -8.88
CA GLY A 276 -7.74 -11.74 -9.48
C GLY A 276 -6.99 -12.95 -8.90
N ILE A 277 -5.68 -12.84 -8.76
CA ILE A 277 -4.87 -13.90 -8.14
C ILE A 277 -5.28 -14.12 -6.67
N ALA A 278 -5.57 -13.06 -5.95
CA ALA A 278 -5.96 -13.13 -4.55
C ALA A 278 -7.36 -13.71 -4.36
N ALA A 279 -8.37 -13.20 -5.10
CA ALA A 279 -9.76 -13.42 -4.78
C ALA A 279 -10.72 -13.38 -5.98
N ALA A 280 -10.31 -13.80 -7.19
CA ALA A 280 -11.29 -14.03 -8.26
C ALA A 280 -12.37 -15.02 -7.81
N VAL A 281 -13.62 -14.78 -8.24
CA VAL A 281 -14.76 -15.60 -7.86
C VAL A 281 -14.60 -17.03 -8.42
N GLY A 282 -14.43 -17.99 -7.53
CA GLY A 282 -14.28 -19.37 -7.95
C GLY A 282 -15.59 -20.03 -8.36
N ASN A 283 -15.50 -20.95 -9.34
CA ASN A 283 -16.61 -21.78 -9.79
C ASN A 283 -17.80 -20.99 -10.36
N ASN A 284 -17.52 -19.86 -11.02
CA ASN A 284 -18.50 -19.02 -11.69
C ASN A 284 -18.58 -19.24 -13.22
N GLY A 285 -17.74 -20.14 -13.77
CA GLY A 285 -17.64 -20.43 -15.19
C GLY A 285 -16.91 -19.36 -16.00
N ILE A 286 -16.20 -18.45 -15.35
CA ILE A 286 -15.48 -17.33 -15.95
C ILE A 286 -14.00 -17.40 -15.49
N GLY A 287 -13.06 -16.99 -16.32
CA GLY A 287 -11.68 -16.70 -16.01
C GLY A 287 -10.95 -17.72 -15.14
N ILE A 288 -10.54 -17.31 -13.95
CA ILE A 288 -9.65 -18.01 -13.02
C ILE A 288 -10.32 -18.22 -11.65
N THR A 289 -9.66 -18.96 -10.77
CA THR A 289 -10.04 -19.05 -9.34
C THR A 289 -9.02 -18.30 -8.50
N GLY A 290 -9.45 -17.41 -7.61
CA GLY A 290 -8.58 -16.76 -6.64
C GLY A 290 -8.02 -17.74 -5.60
N ALA A 291 -6.92 -17.35 -4.94
CA ALA A 291 -6.37 -18.12 -3.81
C ALA A 291 -7.37 -18.24 -2.64
N CYS A 292 -8.19 -17.22 -2.45
CA CYS A 292 -9.32 -17.20 -1.53
C CYS A 292 -10.58 -16.69 -2.25
N PRO A 293 -11.27 -17.55 -3.02
CA PRO A 293 -12.35 -17.15 -3.93
C PRO A 293 -13.63 -16.66 -3.25
N ASP A 294 -13.69 -16.74 -1.94
CA ASP A 294 -14.78 -16.22 -1.12
C ASP A 294 -14.38 -14.95 -0.34
N ALA A 295 -13.17 -14.40 -0.51
CA ALA A 295 -12.77 -13.17 0.15
C ALA A 295 -13.46 -11.95 -0.49
N TYR A 296 -13.58 -10.86 0.28
CA TYR A 296 -13.89 -9.55 -0.28
C TYR A 296 -12.61 -8.85 -0.74
N ILE A 297 -12.68 -8.16 -1.85
CA ILE A 297 -11.62 -7.34 -2.41
C ILE A 297 -11.94 -5.88 -2.06
N MET A 298 -11.09 -5.22 -1.29
CA MET A 298 -11.15 -3.79 -1.02
C MET A 298 -10.14 -3.08 -1.92
N PRO A 299 -10.58 -2.38 -2.99
CA PRO A 299 -9.71 -1.58 -3.84
C PRO A 299 -9.14 -0.37 -3.10
N VAL A 300 -7.82 -0.17 -3.16
CA VAL A 300 -7.14 1.00 -2.60
C VAL A 300 -6.09 1.48 -3.60
N THR A 301 -6.43 2.52 -4.36
CA THR A 301 -5.55 3.05 -5.40
C THR A 301 -4.53 4.01 -4.78
N VAL A 302 -3.25 3.65 -4.86
CA VAL A 302 -2.13 4.45 -4.36
C VAL A 302 -1.06 4.70 -5.42
N MET A 303 -1.22 4.10 -6.61
CA MET A 303 -0.28 4.19 -7.71
C MET A 303 -0.95 4.75 -8.96
N GLN A 304 -0.19 5.52 -9.71
CA GLN A 304 -0.61 6.10 -10.97
C GLN A 304 -0.73 5.06 -12.08
N SER A 305 -1.32 5.44 -13.21
CA SER A 305 -1.48 4.56 -14.39
C SER A 305 -0.17 4.07 -14.99
N ASP A 306 0.96 4.72 -14.71
CA ASP A 306 2.29 4.28 -15.13
C ASP A 306 2.92 3.27 -14.15
N GLY A 307 2.23 2.91 -13.06
CA GLY A 307 2.69 2.00 -12.03
C GLY A 307 3.63 2.64 -11.00
N THR A 308 3.72 3.97 -10.96
CA THR A 308 4.49 4.70 -9.95
C THR A 308 3.58 5.25 -8.85
N GLY A 309 4.07 5.26 -7.62
CA GLY A 309 3.43 5.87 -6.45
C GLY A 309 4.47 6.53 -5.55
N ASP A 310 4.10 6.87 -4.35
CA ASP A 310 5.02 7.38 -3.35
C ASP A 310 4.63 6.94 -1.92
N ILE A 311 5.60 7.05 -1.02
CA ILE A 311 5.46 6.57 0.37
C ILE A 311 4.28 7.25 1.09
N ALA A 312 4.08 8.55 0.90
CA ALA A 312 3.00 9.28 1.56
C ALA A 312 1.63 8.71 1.19
N THR A 313 1.39 8.50 -0.11
CA THR A 313 0.13 7.94 -0.61
C THR A 313 -0.07 6.48 -0.16
N ILE A 314 1.01 5.68 -0.12
CA ILE A 314 0.94 4.29 0.38
C ILE A 314 0.57 4.25 1.86
N ILE A 315 1.14 5.12 2.69
CA ILE A 315 0.80 5.22 4.13
C ILE A 315 -0.68 5.57 4.31
N GLN A 316 -1.21 6.48 3.50
CA GLN A 316 -2.64 6.81 3.52
C GLN A 316 -3.51 5.61 3.17
N GLY A 317 -3.15 4.85 2.12
CA GLY A 317 -3.85 3.64 1.72
C GLY A 317 -3.80 2.53 2.78
N ILE A 318 -2.66 2.32 3.43
CA ILE A 318 -2.53 1.37 4.54
C ILE A 318 -3.46 1.75 5.69
N ASN A 319 -3.46 3.03 6.08
CA ASN A 319 -4.31 3.51 7.16
C ASN A 319 -5.79 3.37 6.83
N TYR A 320 -6.20 3.70 5.60
CA TYR A 320 -7.56 3.51 5.10
C TYR A 320 -7.99 2.04 5.20
N ALA A 321 -7.17 1.12 4.72
CA ALA A 321 -7.45 -0.32 4.76
C ALA A 321 -7.66 -0.82 6.20
N VAL A 322 -6.81 -0.37 7.15
CA VAL A 322 -6.93 -0.71 8.57
C VAL A 322 -8.23 -0.16 9.16
N GLN A 323 -8.56 1.10 8.91
CA GLN A 323 -9.76 1.75 9.45
C GLN A 323 -11.05 1.11 8.92
N ASN A 324 -11.06 0.65 7.68
CA ASN A 324 -12.17 -0.03 7.05
C ASN A 324 -12.17 -1.55 7.27
N GLY A 325 -11.36 -2.04 8.20
CA GLY A 325 -11.43 -3.41 8.71
C GLY A 325 -10.85 -4.48 7.80
N ALA A 326 -9.86 -4.14 6.97
CA ALA A 326 -9.14 -5.14 6.19
C ALA A 326 -8.47 -6.17 7.11
N ASP A 327 -8.71 -7.46 6.85
CA ASP A 327 -8.05 -8.58 7.53
C ASP A 327 -6.65 -8.85 6.96
N ILE A 328 -6.49 -8.56 5.66
CA ILE A 328 -5.26 -8.79 4.91
C ILE A 328 -4.98 -7.54 4.05
N ILE A 329 -3.73 -7.08 4.06
CA ILE A 329 -3.26 -6.00 3.22
C ILE A 329 -2.22 -6.58 2.26
N SER A 330 -2.54 -6.54 0.95
CA SER A 330 -1.69 -7.05 -0.13
C SER A 330 -1.04 -5.88 -0.86
N MET A 331 0.30 -5.91 -0.97
CA MET A 331 1.11 -4.85 -1.56
C MET A 331 2.10 -5.44 -2.55
N SER A 332 1.81 -5.33 -3.84
CA SER A 332 2.74 -5.72 -4.92
C SER A 332 3.63 -4.53 -5.31
N ILE A 333 4.27 -3.92 -4.32
CA ILE A 333 4.95 -2.63 -4.38
C ILE A 333 6.38 -2.76 -3.89
N GLY A 334 7.31 -2.01 -4.50
CA GLY A 334 8.69 -1.91 -4.05
C GLY A 334 9.23 -0.48 -4.14
N THR A 335 10.25 -0.20 -3.34
CA THR A 335 11.02 1.04 -3.37
C THR A 335 12.51 0.73 -3.26
N TYR A 336 13.34 1.65 -3.75
CA TYR A 336 14.80 1.53 -3.66
C TYR A 336 15.38 2.16 -2.39
N ALA A 337 14.53 2.74 -1.54
CA ALA A 337 14.96 3.40 -0.32
C ALA A 337 14.21 2.82 0.90
N TYR A 338 14.89 2.80 2.03
CA TYR A 338 14.26 2.52 3.31
C TYR A 338 13.51 3.76 3.80
N SER A 339 12.29 3.58 4.29
CA SER A 339 11.45 4.63 4.84
C SER A 339 11.04 4.29 6.27
N ILE A 340 11.36 5.18 7.20
CA ILE A 340 10.98 5.08 8.61
C ILE A 340 9.46 5.25 8.76
N ALA A 341 8.88 6.19 8.01
CA ALA A 341 7.43 6.44 8.03
C ALA A 341 6.65 5.20 7.59
N LEU A 342 7.07 4.56 6.48
CA LEU A 342 6.43 3.34 6.00
C LEU A 342 6.59 2.18 7.00
N GLU A 343 7.77 2.02 7.59
CA GLU A 343 7.99 0.99 8.64
C GLU A 343 7.04 1.19 9.82
N GLN A 344 6.86 2.42 10.28
CA GLN A 344 5.94 2.74 11.36
C GLN A 344 4.48 2.45 10.98
N ALA A 345 4.04 2.81 9.77
CA ALA A 345 2.71 2.53 9.26
C ALA A 345 2.44 1.02 9.14
N LEU A 346 3.39 0.26 8.61
CA LEU A 346 3.32 -1.20 8.53
C LEU A 346 3.29 -1.85 9.92
N GLY A 347 4.11 -1.35 10.86
CA GLY A 347 4.11 -1.83 12.25
C GLY A 347 2.76 -1.62 12.92
N GLN A 348 2.11 -0.47 12.69
CA GLN A 348 0.77 -0.20 13.20
C GLN A 348 -0.29 -1.10 12.55
N ALA A 349 -0.26 -1.24 11.22
CA ALA A 349 -1.21 -2.09 10.49
C ALA A 349 -1.08 -3.58 10.86
N TYR A 350 0.14 -4.06 11.15
CA TYR A 350 0.40 -5.45 11.54
C TYR A 350 -0.31 -5.88 12.83
N GLN A 351 -0.73 -4.93 13.66
CA GLN A 351 -1.47 -5.23 14.89
C GLN A 351 -2.90 -5.71 14.62
N THR A 352 -3.48 -5.35 13.47
CA THR A 352 -4.87 -5.64 13.12
C THR A 352 -5.01 -6.50 11.87
N ALA A 353 -4.08 -6.42 10.93
CA ALA A 353 -4.13 -7.09 9.64
C ALA A 353 -2.90 -7.98 9.38
N VAL A 354 -3.06 -8.95 8.50
CA VAL A 354 -1.94 -9.72 7.95
C VAL A 354 -1.36 -8.93 6.75
N LEU A 355 -0.06 -8.66 6.79
CA LEU A 355 0.61 -7.94 5.73
C LEU A 355 1.27 -8.92 4.76
N VAL A 356 1.01 -8.76 3.48
CA VAL A 356 1.57 -9.55 2.38
C VAL A 356 2.24 -8.59 1.40
N ALA A 357 3.50 -8.83 1.08
CA ALA A 357 4.23 -8.03 0.12
C ALA A 357 4.96 -8.92 -0.90
N ALA A 358 5.14 -8.39 -2.11
CA ALA A 358 5.96 -9.04 -3.12
C ALA A 358 7.43 -9.09 -2.68
N ALA A 359 8.12 -10.18 -3.07
CA ALA A 359 9.55 -10.33 -2.78
C ALA A 359 10.45 -9.46 -3.69
N GLY A 360 9.88 -8.90 -4.76
CA GLY A 360 10.60 -8.21 -5.83
C GLY A 360 10.97 -9.13 -6.99
N ASN A 361 11.52 -8.52 -8.02
CA ASN A 361 11.94 -9.22 -9.25
C ASN A 361 13.43 -9.48 -9.24
#